data_08c9720235b8e50b931f2f2e087f0282
#
_entry.id   08c9720235b8e50b931f2f2e087f0282
#
_cell.length_a   1.000
_cell.length_b   1.000
_cell.length_c   1.000
_cell.angle_alpha   90.00
_cell.angle_beta   90.00
_cell.angle_gamma   90.00
#
_symmetry.space_group_name_H-M   'P 1'
#
loop_
_entity.id
_entity.type
_entity.pdbx_description
1 polymer ?
#
loop_
_entity_poly.entity_id
_entity_poly.type
_entity_poly.pdbx_seq_one_letter_code
_entity_poly.pdbx_strand_id
1 'polypeptide(L)'
;MGALGFVFTSTAVAEDKPSAREQVESSGIFNATWVDDQLSSSGQIAPEHVLLLQSLGVKTVVNLAVYNEEYNGSENRWVVESGMTYIHLPVDFDTPTSNDLARFYQLMDVLADEPVWVHCIANYRASAFTYLYRINERGDSKADAKALLDQIWTDELRDEYPQWAELMTKPESE
;
A
#
# COMPACT_ATOMS: atom_id res chain seq x y z
N MET A 1 39.11 8.52 56.94
CA MET A 1 39.20 8.63 55.49
C MET A 1 38.04 7.86 54.90
N GLY A 2 36.95 8.52 54.55
CA GLY A 2 35.77 7.88 53.99
C GLY A 2 35.78 8.15 52.45
N ALA A 3 35.75 7.06 51.67
CA ALA A 3 35.64 7.14 50.25
C ALA A 3 34.15 7.23 49.87
N LEU A 4 33.74 8.36 49.26
CA LEU A 4 32.43 8.53 48.67
C LEU A 4 32.45 7.81 47.29
N GLY A 5 31.75 6.71 47.15
CA GLY A 5 31.52 6.04 45.92
C GLY A 5 30.40 6.79 45.14
N PHE A 6 30.70 7.39 43.97
CA PHE A 6 29.70 7.90 43.03
C PHE A 6 29.15 6.71 42.27
N VAL A 7 27.86 6.44 42.43
CA VAL A 7 27.11 5.49 41.59
C VAL A 7 26.58 6.29 40.38
N PHE A 8 27.15 6.07 39.21
CA PHE A 8 26.57 6.54 37.97
C PHE A 8 25.42 5.63 37.55
N THR A 9 24.19 6.08 37.71
CA THR A 9 23.03 5.44 37.11
C THR A 9 22.96 5.88 35.65
N SER A 10 23.36 4.98 34.75
CA SER A 10 23.13 5.15 33.31
C SER A 10 21.65 4.86 33.03
N THR A 11 20.86 5.90 32.77
CA THR A 11 19.53 5.77 32.20
C THR A 11 19.72 5.47 30.70
N ALA A 12 19.61 4.20 30.32
CA ALA A 12 19.47 3.84 28.91
C ALA A 12 18.15 4.43 28.41
N VAL A 13 18.20 5.41 27.52
CA VAL A 13 17.06 5.87 26.75
C VAL A 13 16.72 4.72 25.81
N ALA A 14 15.58 4.10 25.99
CA ALA A 14 15.06 3.14 25.04
C ALA A 14 14.76 3.93 23.76
N GLU A 15 15.46 3.65 22.67
CA GLU A 15 15.11 4.17 21.37
C GLU A 15 13.75 3.53 21.00
N ASP A 16 12.71 4.37 20.88
CA ASP A 16 11.40 3.93 20.40
C ASP A 16 11.57 3.38 18.97
N LYS A 17 11.07 2.17 18.74
CA LYS A 17 11.04 1.60 17.39
C LYS A 17 10.19 2.49 16.49
N PRO A 18 10.62 2.74 15.22
CA PRO A 18 9.83 3.50 14.29
C PRO A 18 8.44 2.86 14.11
N SER A 19 7.41 3.70 14.02
CA SER A 19 6.04 3.27 13.74
C SER A 19 5.97 2.56 12.38
N ALA A 20 4.91 1.80 12.13
CA ALA A 20 4.69 1.14 10.85
C ALA A 20 4.70 2.15 9.68
N ARG A 21 4.07 3.31 9.86
CA ARG A 21 4.10 4.43 8.90
C ARG A 21 5.53 4.88 8.59
N GLU A 22 6.33 5.18 9.60
CA GLU A 22 7.72 5.63 9.43
C GLU A 22 8.58 4.56 8.74
N GLN A 23 8.34 3.28 9.05
CA GLN A 23 9.02 2.17 8.38
C GLN A 23 8.66 2.12 6.88
N VAL A 24 7.39 2.32 6.51
CA VAL A 24 6.94 2.36 5.11
C VAL A 24 7.51 3.58 4.40
N GLU A 25 7.42 4.77 4.99
CA GLU A 25 7.92 6.02 4.40
C GLU A 25 9.45 6.00 4.17
N SER A 26 10.18 5.28 5.02
CA SER A 26 11.65 5.13 4.91
C SER A 26 12.09 3.87 4.13
N SER A 27 11.16 3.06 3.65
CA SER A 27 11.46 1.75 3.04
C SER A 27 12.19 1.80 1.71
N GLY A 28 12.11 2.92 0.99
CA GLY A 28 12.54 3.03 -0.39
C GLY A 28 11.58 2.42 -1.42
N ILE A 29 10.45 1.85 -1.00
CA ILE A 29 9.41 1.39 -1.92
C ILE A 29 8.80 2.61 -2.62
N PHE A 30 8.80 2.58 -3.95
CA PHE A 30 8.37 3.73 -4.75
C PHE A 30 6.91 4.11 -4.46
N ASN A 31 6.68 5.39 -4.16
CA ASN A 31 5.35 5.93 -3.87
C ASN A 31 4.55 5.15 -2.81
N ALA A 32 5.23 4.58 -1.81
CA ALA A 32 4.55 3.83 -0.76
C ALA A 32 3.66 4.73 0.10
N THR A 33 2.46 4.27 0.39
CA THR A 33 1.45 4.97 1.18
C THR A 33 0.92 4.05 2.27
N TRP A 34 1.12 4.43 3.53
CA TRP A 34 0.51 3.78 4.68
C TRP A 34 -0.88 4.37 4.93
N VAL A 35 -1.92 3.57 4.79
CA VAL A 35 -3.29 3.96 5.16
C VAL A 35 -3.48 3.70 6.66
N ASP A 36 -3.40 2.45 7.07
CA ASP A 36 -3.47 1.96 8.44
C ASP A 36 -2.92 0.53 8.55
N ASP A 37 -3.14 -0.13 9.70
CA ASP A 37 -2.65 -1.49 9.96
C ASP A 37 -3.30 -2.57 9.07
N GLN A 38 -4.38 -2.26 8.34
CA GLN A 38 -5.09 -3.20 7.47
C GLN A 38 -4.82 -2.95 5.97
N LEU A 39 -4.40 -1.74 5.60
CA LEU A 39 -4.29 -1.37 4.20
C LEU A 39 -3.09 -0.47 3.94
N SER A 40 -2.34 -0.81 2.92
CA SER A 40 -1.26 0.02 2.36
C SER A 40 -1.24 -0.10 0.85
N SER A 41 -0.65 0.89 0.17
CA SER A 41 -0.44 0.81 -1.26
C SER A 41 0.94 1.30 -1.69
N SER A 42 1.43 0.83 -2.84
CA SER A 42 2.74 1.25 -3.35
C SER A 42 2.90 1.07 -4.86
N GLY A 43 4.02 1.56 -5.37
CA GLY A 43 4.61 1.09 -6.62
C GLY A 43 5.20 -0.31 -6.48
N GLN A 44 6.01 -0.71 -7.45
CA GLN A 44 6.59 -2.04 -7.53
C GLN A 44 7.40 -2.36 -6.28
N ILE A 45 7.14 -3.52 -5.69
CA ILE A 45 7.96 -4.09 -4.62
C ILE A 45 9.13 -4.89 -5.19
N ALA A 46 10.19 -5.03 -4.41
CA ALA A 46 11.38 -5.82 -4.74
C ALA A 46 11.61 -6.88 -3.65
N PRO A 47 12.45 -7.89 -3.89
CA PRO A 47 12.71 -8.96 -2.91
C PRO A 47 13.12 -8.45 -1.53
N GLU A 48 13.92 -7.40 -1.46
CA GLU A 48 14.38 -6.77 -0.21
C GLU A 48 13.24 -6.16 0.62
N HIS A 49 12.12 -5.80 0.00
CA HIS A 49 10.95 -5.23 0.69
C HIS A 49 10.09 -6.29 1.37
N VAL A 50 10.17 -7.55 0.92
CA VAL A 50 9.29 -8.64 1.39
C VAL A 50 9.40 -8.86 2.90
N LEU A 51 10.61 -8.79 3.46
CA LEU A 51 10.82 -8.94 4.90
C LEU A 51 10.20 -7.79 5.70
N LEU A 52 10.21 -6.57 5.16
CA LEU A 52 9.53 -5.43 5.76
C LEU A 52 8.01 -5.68 5.80
N LEU A 53 7.41 -6.04 4.65
CA LEU A 53 5.97 -6.32 4.58
C LEU A 53 5.56 -7.40 5.59
N GLN A 54 6.33 -8.48 5.69
CA GLN A 54 6.12 -9.53 6.68
C GLN A 54 6.21 -8.99 8.11
N SER A 55 7.20 -8.15 8.42
CA SER A 55 7.39 -7.56 9.75
C SER A 55 6.28 -6.59 10.16
N LEU A 56 5.64 -5.96 9.18
CA LEU A 56 4.45 -5.10 9.34
C LEU A 56 3.16 -5.92 9.51
N GLY A 57 3.23 -7.24 9.44
CA GLY A 57 2.09 -8.12 9.62
C GLY A 57 1.24 -8.34 8.36
N VAL A 58 1.68 -7.86 7.19
CA VAL A 58 0.99 -8.08 5.89
C VAL A 58 0.73 -9.59 5.71
N LYS A 59 -0.49 -9.94 5.33
CA LYS A 59 -0.92 -11.31 5.05
C LYS A 59 -1.07 -11.57 3.57
N THR A 60 -1.56 -10.57 2.84
CA THR A 60 -1.85 -10.69 1.42
C THR A 60 -1.26 -9.52 0.64
N VAL A 61 -0.56 -9.83 -0.43
CA VAL A 61 -0.07 -8.88 -1.43
C VAL A 61 -0.95 -8.98 -2.67
N VAL A 62 -1.54 -7.86 -3.09
CA VAL A 62 -2.38 -7.75 -4.29
C VAL A 62 -1.65 -6.92 -5.33
N ASN A 63 -1.30 -7.54 -6.46
CA ASN A 63 -0.65 -6.87 -7.59
C ASN A 63 -1.69 -6.51 -8.67
N LEU A 64 -1.86 -5.22 -8.95
CA LEU A 64 -2.72 -4.68 -10.00
C LEU A 64 -1.99 -4.39 -11.32
N ALA A 65 -0.67 -4.58 -11.37
CA ALA A 65 0.08 -4.40 -12.60
C ALA A 65 -0.21 -5.55 -13.59
N VAL A 66 -0.19 -5.24 -14.86
CA VAL A 66 -0.16 -6.29 -15.88
C VAL A 66 1.15 -7.08 -15.77
N TYR A 67 1.12 -8.36 -16.19
CA TYR A 67 2.33 -9.20 -16.16
C TYR A 67 3.45 -8.58 -16.97
N ASN A 68 4.63 -8.56 -16.38
CA ASN A 68 5.88 -8.18 -17.04
C ASN A 68 7.01 -9.04 -16.44
N GLU A 69 7.72 -9.77 -17.30
CA GLU A 69 8.79 -10.70 -16.89
C GLU A 69 9.87 -10.01 -16.06
N GLU A 70 10.26 -8.80 -16.44
CA GLU A 70 11.35 -8.05 -15.82
C GLU A 70 10.97 -7.50 -14.44
N TYR A 71 9.74 -6.97 -14.29
CA TYR A 71 9.33 -6.26 -13.08
C TYR A 71 8.63 -7.14 -12.06
N ASN A 72 7.72 -8.01 -12.50
CA ASN A 72 6.91 -8.80 -11.57
C ASN A 72 6.86 -10.31 -11.88
N GLY A 73 7.66 -10.77 -12.83
CA GLY A 73 7.67 -12.18 -13.26
C GLY A 73 8.03 -13.19 -12.17
N SER A 74 8.82 -12.78 -11.18
CA SER A 74 9.21 -13.64 -10.04
C SER A 74 8.57 -13.22 -8.70
N GLU A 75 7.72 -12.21 -8.68
CA GLU A 75 7.21 -11.59 -7.46
C GLU A 75 6.35 -12.55 -6.63
N ASN A 76 5.49 -13.32 -7.29
CA ASN A 76 4.68 -14.33 -6.64
C ASN A 76 5.52 -15.31 -5.82
N ARG A 77 6.70 -15.66 -6.31
CA ARG A 77 7.62 -16.56 -5.62
C ARG A 77 8.14 -15.94 -4.33
N TRP A 78 8.64 -14.70 -4.37
CA TRP A 78 9.19 -14.05 -3.18
C TRP A 78 8.15 -13.87 -2.08
N VAL A 79 6.94 -13.47 -2.47
CA VAL A 79 5.83 -13.27 -1.54
C VAL A 79 5.41 -14.59 -0.89
N VAL A 80 5.21 -15.65 -1.69
CA VAL A 80 4.78 -16.95 -1.17
C VAL A 80 5.87 -17.63 -0.33
N GLU A 81 7.14 -17.55 -0.73
CA GLU A 81 8.25 -18.09 0.05
C GLU A 81 8.40 -17.40 1.43
N SER A 82 7.92 -16.16 1.57
CA SER A 82 7.87 -15.45 2.86
C SER A 82 6.65 -15.80 3.73
N GLY A 83 5.75 -16.67 3.25
CA GLY A 83 4.55 -17.09 3.97
C GLY A 83 3.35 -16.15 3.82
N MET A 84 3.41 -15.15 2.92
CA MET A 84 2.27 -14.31 2.56
C MET A 84 1.50 -14.90 1.37
N THR A 85 0.23 -14.51 1.23
CA THR A 85 -0.56 -14.80 0.03
C THR A 85 -0.24 -13.80 -1.07
N TYR A 86 -0.16 -14.28 -2.31
CA TYR A 86 -0.02 -13.41 -3.49
C TYR A 86 -1.23 -13.54 -4.40
N ILE A 87 -1.85 -12.40 -4.73
CA ILE A 87 -2.98 -12.33 -5.65
C ILE A 87 -2.64 -11.38 -6.78
N HIS A 88 -2.72 -11.88 -8.01
CA HIS A 88 -2.53 -11.09 -9.21
C HIS A 88 -3.89 -10.75 -9.83
N LEU A 89 -4.28 -9.49 -9.75
CA LEU A 89 -5.51 -8.94 -10.33
C LEU A 89 -5.14 -7.83 -11.33
N PRO A 90 -4.67 -8.19 -12.53
CA PRO A 90 -4.15 -7.21 -13.48
C PRO A 90 -5.25 -6.27 -13.97
N VAL A 91 -4.93 -4.97 -13.96
CA VAL A 91 -5.75 -3.88 -14.49
C VAL A 91 -4.97 -3.20 -15.61
N ASP A 92 -5.58 -3.10 -16.79
CA ASP A 92 -5.02 -2.36 -17.90
C ASP A 92 -4.95 -0.87 -17.55
N PHE A 93 -3.78 -0.25 -17.75
CA PHE A 93 -3.59 1.14 -17.37
C PHE A 93 -4.26 2.13 -18.35
N ASP A 94 -4.31 1.77 -19.61
CA ASP A 94 -4.85 2.64 -20.65
C ASP A 94 -6.39 2.58 -20.69
N THR A 95 -6.98 1.47 -20.25
CA THR A 95 -8.42 1.22 -20.30
C THR A 95 -8.99 0.65 -18.98
N PRO A 96 -8.83 1.35 -17.84
CA PRO A 96 -9.40 0.89 -16.57
C PRO A 96 -10.93 0.90 -16.64
N THR A 97 -11.58 -0.13 -16.10
CA THR A 97 -13.03 -0.28 -16.17
C THR A 97 -13.69 -0.32 -14.79
N SER A 98 -15.00 0.03 -14.74
CA SER A 98 -15.80 -0.18 -13.53
C SER A 98 -15.89 -1.66 -13.13
N ASN A 99 -15.76 -2.59 -14.09
CA ASN A 99 -15.72 -4.02 -13.80
C ASN A 99 -14.41 -4.43 -13.08
N ASP A 100 -13.28 -3.83 -13.44
CA ASP A 100 -12.02 -4.06 -12.72
C ASP A 100 -12.11 -3.57 -11.29
N LEU A 101 -12.73 -2.41 -11.09
CA LEU A 101 -12.98 -1.86 -9.76
C LEU A 101 -13.93 -2.77 -8.94
N ALA A 102 -15.03 -3.24 -9.54
CA ALA A 102 -15.96 -4.14 -8.86
C ALA A 102 -15.29 -5.47 -8.45
N ARG A 103 -14.42 -6.02 -9.29
CA ARG A 103 -13.62 -7.21 -8.95
C ARG A 103 -12.66 -6.94 -7.81
N PHE A 104 -12.06 -5.75 -7.78
CA PHE A 104 -11.20 -5.34 -6.68
C PHE A 104 -12.00 -5.20 -5.37
N TYR A 105 -13.18 -4.61 -5.38
CA TYR A 105 -14.04 -4.52 -4.20
C TYR A 105 -14.42 -5.90 -3.66
N GLN A 106 -14.86 -6.81 -4.53
CA GLN A 106 -15.16 -8.20 -4.14
C GLN A 106 -13.97 -8.91 -3.50
N LEU A 107 -12.76 -8.68 -4.04
CA LEU A 107 -11.54 -9.22 -3.45
C LEU A 107 -11.27 -8.63 -2.07
N MET A 108 -11.36 -7.30 -1.93
CA MET A 108 -11.10 -6.63 -0.66
C MET A 108 -12.13 -6.96 0.41
N ASP A 109 -13.38 -7.24 0.03
CA ASP A 109 -14.43 -7.73 0.93
C ASP A 109 -14.05 -9.11 1.51
N VAL A 110 -13.54 -10.01 0.69
CA VAL A 110 -13.03 -11.32 1.14
C VAL A 110 -11.83 -11.19 2.07
N LEU A 111 -11.02 -10.16 1.90
CA LEU A 111 -9.78 -9.91 2.65
C LEU A 111 -9.99 -8.90 3.82
N ALA A 112 -11.23 -8.55 4.16
CA ALA A 112 -11.53 -7.45 5.08
C ALA A 112 -10.90 -7.58 6.49
N ASP A 113 -10.64 -8.81 6.94
CA ASP A 113 -10.05 -9.11 8.25
C ASP A 113 -8.53 -9.31 8.20
N GLU A 114 -7.90 -9.07 7.05
CA GLU A 114 -6.47 -9.32 6.85
C GLU A 114 -5.71 -8.04 6.46
N PRO A 115 -4.48 -7.82 6.99
CA PRO A 115 -3.60 -6.78 6.49
C PRO A 115 -3.20 -7.01 5.03
N VAL A 116 -3.59 -6.09 4.14
CA VAL A 116 -3.37 -6.17 2.69
C VAL A 116 -2.41 -5.09 2.21
N TRP A 117 -1.46 -5.49 1.37
CA TRP A 117 -0.60 -4.60 0.63
C TRP A 117 -0.99 -4.62 -0.84
N VAL A 118 -1.53 -3.50 -1.35
CA VAL A 118 -1.93 -3.36 -2.75
C VAL A 118 -0.83 -2.62 -3.52
N HIS A 119 -0.39 -3.14 -4.66
CA HIS A 119 0.60 -2.43 -5.44
C HIS A 119 0.39 -2.55 -6.95
N CYS A 120 1.14 -1.74 -7.68
CA CYS A 120 1.33 -1.85 -9.13
C CYS A 120 2.75 -1.40 -9.49
N ILE A 121 3.00 -0.80 -10.65
CA ILE A 121 4.34 -0.31 -11.02
C ILE A 121 4.68 1.02 -10.30
N ALA A 122 3.78 2.02 -10.35
CA ALA A 122 4.04 3.38 -9.84
C ALA A 122 3.06 3.85 -8.77
N ASN A 123 2.29 2.97 -8.20
CA ASN A 123 1.17 3.23 -7.29
C ASN A 123 -0.05 3.92 -7.92
N TYR A 124 -0.08 4.23 -9.21
CA TYR A 124 -1.20 4.94 -9.81
C TYR A 124 -2.50 4.12 -9.75
N ARG A 125 -2.49 2.86 -10.25
CA ARG A 125 -3.64 1.94 -10.15
C ARG A 125 -4.01 1.65 -8.71
N ALA A 126 -3.01 1.30 -7.90
CA ALA A 126 -3.22 0.87 -6.53
C ALA A 126 -3.79 2.00 -5.66
N SER A 127 -3.25 3.21 -5.73
CA SER A 127 -3.77 4.35 -4.98
C SER A 127 -5.18 4.78 -5.41
N ALA A 128 -5.48 4.75 -6.71
CA ALA A 128 -6.82 5.06 -7.21
C ALA A 128 -7.86 4.03 -6.74
N PHE A 129 -7.55 2.74 -6.84
CA PHE A 129 -8.45 1.67 -6.41
C PHE A 129 -8.62 1.62 -4.89
N THR A 130 -7.54 1.79 -4.12
CA THR A 130 -7.64 1.88 -2.66
C THR A 130 -8.39 3.11 -2.20
N TYR A 131 -8.23 4.27 -2.87
CA TYR A 131 -9.04 5.46 -2.61
C TYR A 131 -10.53 5.20 -2.79
N LEU A 132 -10.92 4.63 -3.94
CA LEU A 132 -12.32 4.34 -4.24
C LEU A 132 -12.91 3.30 -3.28
N TYR A 133 -12.16 2.23 -2.97
CA TYR A 133 -12.57 1.25 -1.97
C TYR A 133 -12.81 1.88 -0.59
N ARG A 134 -11.91 2.75 -0.14
CA ARG A 134 -12.01 3.42 1.15
C ARG A 134 -13.27 4.27 1.29
N ILE A 135 -13.63 5.01 0.25
CA ILE A 135 -14.77 5.92 0.31
C ILE A 135 -16.11 5.24 0.01
N ASN A 136 -16.12 4.18 -0.79
CA ASN A 136 -17.33 3.53 -1.25
C ASN A 136 -17.73 2.33 -0.40
N GLU A 137 -16.77 1.47 -0.05
CA GLU A 137 -17.04 0.21 0.65
C GLU A 137 -16.67 0.28 2.14
N ARG A 138 -15.55 0.92 2.46
CA ARG A 138 -15.02 0.92 3.82
C ARG A 138 -15.61 2.04 4.69
N GLY A 139 -16.20 3.07 4.07
CA GLY A 139 -16.83 4.20 4.77
C GLY A 139 -15.83 5.20 5.37
N ASP A 140 -14.60 5.23 4.88
CA ASP A 140 -13.59 6.20 5.30
C ASP A 140 -14.00 7.64 4.92
N SER A 141 -13.48 8.62 5.67
CA SER A 141 -13.62 10.02 5.31
C SER A 141 -13.05 10.29 3.90
N LYS A 142 -13.89 10.86 3.02
CA LYS A 142 -13.44 11.23 1.67
C LYS A 142 -12.27 12.21 1.70
N ALA A 143 -12.24 13.12 2.68
CA ALA A 143 -11.15 14.08 2.82
C ALA A 143 -9.83 13.40 3.16
N ASP A 144 -9.84 12.44 4.11
CA ASP A 144 -8.64 11.71 4.51
C ASP A 144 -8.16 10.76 3.41
N ALA A 145 -9.10 10.10 2.73
CA ALA A 145 -8.76 9.24 1.60
C ALA A 145 -8.16 10.05 0.44
N LYS A 146 -8.74 11.23 0.14
CA LYS A 146 -8.24 12.12 -0.90
C LYS A 146 -6.87 12.70 -0.57
N ALA A 147 -6.59 13.02 0.68
CA ALA A 147 -5.29 13.56 1.08
C ALA A 147 -4.12 12.60 0.77
N LEU A 148 -4.34 11.29 0.89
CA LEU A 148 -3.36 10.28 0.49
C LEU A 148 -3.30 10.09 -1.03
N LEU A 149 -4.44 10.12 -1.70
CA LEU A 149 -4.51 10.02 -3.16
C LEU A 149 -3.73 11.17 -3.83
N ASP A 150 -3.89 12.40 -3.33
CA ASP A 150 -3.29 13.61 -3.92
C ASP A 150 -1.75 13.65 -3.78
N GLN A 151 -1.17 12.83 -2.90
CA GLN A 151 0.28 12.64 -2.83
C GLN A 151 0.83 11.90 -4.07
N ILE A 152 -0.02 11.09 -4.70
CA ILE A 152 0.33 10.27 -5.87
C ILE A 152 -0.24 10.90 -7.15
N TRP A 153 -1.53 11.26 -7.13
CA TRP A 153 -2.24 11.82 -8.27
C TRP A 153 -2.25 13.35 -8.21
N THR A 154 -1.21 13.96 -8.80
CA THR A 154 -1.18 15.42 -9.00
C THR A 154 -2.17 15.87 -10.08
N ASP A 155 -2.40 17.17 -10.20
CA ASP A 155 -3.28 17.71 -11.25
C ASP A 155 -2.71 17.41 -12.63
N GLU A 156 -1.38 17.48 -12.80
CA GLU A 156 -0.71 17.13 -14.06
C GLU A 156 -0.94 15.67 -14.46
N LEU A 157 -0.87 14.73 -13.49
CA LEU A 157 -1.13 13.31 -13.77
C LEU A 157 -2.60 13.06 -14.12
N ARG A 158 -3.53 13.78 -13.51
CA ARG A 158 -4.96 13.69 -13.85
C ARG A 158 -5.23 14.21 -15.26
N ASP A 159 -4.53 15.25 -15.67
CA ASP A 159 -4.63 15.79 -17.04
C ASP A 159 -3.97 14.85 -18.06
N GLU A 160 -2.86 14.19 -17.69
CA GLU A 160 -2.16 13.24 -18.56
C GLU A 160 -2.96 11.93 -18.75
N TYR A 161 -3.67 11.49 -17.68
CA TYR A 161 -4.42 10.23 -17.66
C TYR A 161 -5.92 10.45 -17.36
N PRO A 162 -6.66 11.10 -18.26
CA PRO A 162 -8.06 11.48 -18.03
C PRO A 162 -8.99 10.29 -17.75
N GLN A 163 -8.69 9.09 -18.29
CA GLN A 163 -9.45 7.87 -18.02
C GLN A 163 -9.45 7.49 -16.51
N TRP A 164 -8.34 7.76 -15.82
CA TRP A 164 -8.24 7.56 -14.37
C TRP A 164 -8.94 8.67 -13.58
N ALA A 165 -8.80 9.93 -14.02
CA ALA A 165 -9.51 11.05 -13.42
C ALA A 165 -11.03 10.84 -13.50
N GLU A 166 -11.55 10.37 -14.64
CA GLU A 166 -12.95 10.02 -14.84
C GLU A 166 -13.38 8.89 -13.90
N LEU A 167 -12.60 7.79 -13.83
CA LEU A 167 -12.92 6.66 -12.94
C LEU A 167 -13.00 7.09 -11.47
N MET A 168 -12.05 7.93 -11.01
CA MET A 168 -11.99 8.39 -9.62
C MET A 168 -13.10 9.39 -9.25
N THR A 169 -13.76 10.01 -10.22
CA THR A 169 -14.83 10.99 -10.00
C THR A 169 -16.21 10.45 -10.33
N LYS A 170 -16.30 9.28 -10.98
CA LYS A 170 -17.56 8.68 -11.39
C LYS A 170 -18.40 8.32 -10.16
N PRO A 171 -19.64 8.82 -10.04
CA PRO A 171 -20.54 8.35 -9.00
C PRO A 171 -20.82 6.86 -9.21
N GLU A 172 -20.93 6.12 -8.11
CA GLU A 172 -21.44 4.75 -8.19
C GLU A 172 -22.77 4.73 -8.94
N SER A 173 -22.89 3.83 -9.92
CA SER A 173 -24.20 3.54 -10.51
C SER A 173 -25.05 2.82 -9.47
N GLU A 174 -26.13 3.46 -9.06
CA GLU A 174 -27.23 2.86 -8.28
C GLU A 174 -27.72 1.53 -8.87
#